data_0e6f5ecbd7d7731c7c6139cafecd9ad6
#
_entry.id   0e6f5ecbd7d7731c7c6139cafecd9ad6
#
_cell.length_a   1.000
_cell.length_b   1.000
_cell.length_c   1.000
_cell.angle_alpha   90.00
_cell.angle_beta   90.00
_cell.angle_gamma   90.00
#
_symmetry.space_group_name_H-M   'P 1'
#
loop_
_entity.id
_entity.type
_entity.pdbx_description
1 polymer ?
#
loop_
_entity_poly.entity_id
_entity_poly.type
_entity_poly.pdbx_seq_one_letter_code
_entity_poly.pdbx_strand_id
1 'polypeptide(L)'
;MTTTHAAGSDTAIDLALTATVAESEVPILPMIVDHLLSPSHDPDGRLAEDGRMVGHALRRLVAGDLSGLFDGPSTEVFDPTLPMVSLDLSRVTENSTLVSVLMTCSSAWMESALLDPAGGQRWVIYDEAWRLMSQPALLRRMDAHWRLARHYGIANMLIFHKLTDLDNVGDSGSAMRALASSLLANAETRIVYRQEPDQLGSTALALGLTGTEQKLLPGLGTGQGLWRIKDRSFVVQHQLHPAEFAAFDTTSRMIAETGKFTVENDEPSASLTVPAAG
;
A
#
# COMPACT_ATOMS: atom_id res chain seq x y z
N MET A 1 6.52 26.19 20.12
CA MET A 1 7.89 25.63 19.99
C MET A 1 8.04 24.56 18.92
N THR A 2 7.00 23.86 18.50
CA THR A 2 7.05 22.75 17.52
C THR A 2 7.29 23.17 16.06
N THR A 3 6.83 24.34 15.65
CA THR A 3 6.94 24.82 14.25
C THR A 3 8.35 25.28 13.85
N THR A 4 9.11 25.82 14.78
CA THR A 4 10.46 26.33 14.49
C THR A 4 11.48 25.20 14.31
N HIS A 5 11.36 24.11 15.08
CA HIS A 5 12.21 22.92 14.92
C HIS A 5 11.97 22.18 13.60
N ALA A 6 10.72 22.11 13.14
CA ALA A 6 10.42 21.50 11.85
C ALA A 6 11.06 22.27 10.68
N ALA A 7 11.01 23.60 10.70
CA ALA A 7 11.60 24.44 9.65
C ALA A 7 13.15 24.34 9.61
N GLY A 8 13.80 24.20 10.77
CA GLY A 8 15.25 23.99 10.84
C GLY A 8 15.66 22.63 10.26
N SER A 9 14.95 21.57 10.62
CA SER A 9 15.19 20.23 10.10
C SER A 9 14.99 20.15 8.59
N ASP A 10 13.96 20.81 8.04
CA ASP A 10 13.72 20.85 6.59
C ASP A 10 14.88 21.53 5.84
N THR A 11 15.40 22.65 6.41
CA THR A 11 16.57 23.34 5.85
C THR A 11 17.83 22.48 5.91
N ALA A 12 18.06 21.77 7.00
CA ALA A 12 19.20 20.86 7.13
C ALA A 12 19.12 19.70 6.12
N ILE A 13 17.94 19.14 5.88
CA ILE A 13 17.70 18.09 4.87
C ILE A 13 18.00 18.62 3.47
N ASP A 14 17.47 19.79 3.10
CA ASP A 14 17.67 20.40 1.79
C ASP A 14 19.15 20.65 1.48
N LEU A 15 19.88 21.20 2.45
CA LEU A 15 21.32 21.43 2.31
C LEU A 15 22.12 20.14 2.23
N ALA A 16 21.76 19.11 3.02
CA ALA A 16 22.41 17.80 2.95
C ALA A 16 22.20 17.14 1.59
N LEU A 17 20.97 17.20 1.06
CA LEU A 17 20.65 16.69 -0.29
C LEU A 17 21.44 17.43 -1.36
N THR A 18 21.46 18.77 -1.30
CA THR A 18 22.20 19.61 -2.26
C THR A 18 23.70 19.29 -2.24
N ALA A 19 24.30 19.16 -1.05
CA ALA A 19 25.70 18.80 -0.89
C ALA A 19 26.00 17.41 -1.45
N THR A 20 25.16 16.42 -1.17
CA THR A 20 25.32 15.05 -1.67
C THR A 20 25.28 14.98 -3.20
N VAL A 21 24.34 15.68 -3.83
CA VAL A 21 24.21 15.71 -5.30
C VAL A 21 25.39 16.45 -5.93
N ALA A 22 25.95 17.48 -5.27
CA ALA A 22 27.14 18.19 -5.75
C ALA A 22 28.41 17.34 -5.64
N GLU A 23 28.49 16.45 -4.66
CA GLU A 23 29.67 15.63 -4.37
C GLU A 23 29.72 14.34 -5.22
N SER A 24 28.57 13.77 -5.59
CA SER A 24 28.49 12.46 -6.24
C SER A 24 27.50 12.41 -7.38
N GLU A 25 27.91 11.76 -8.49
CA GLU A 25 27.01 11.43 -9.60
C GLU A 25 26.00 10.32 -9.21
N VAL A 26 26.31 9.53 -8.19
CA VAL A 26 25.44 8.48 -7.65
C VAL A 26 25.24 8.75 -6.16
N PRO A 27 24.31 9.67 -5.80
CA PRO A 27 24.01 10.00 -4.42
C PRO A 27 23.39 8.79 -3.70
N ILE A 28 23.89 8.48 -2.51
CA ILE A 28 23.40 7.38 -1.66
C ILE A 28 23.02 7.90 -0.28
N LEU A 29 22.15 7.18 0.41
CA LEU A 29 21.64 7.60 1.72
C LEU A 29 22.73 7.80 2.79
N PRO A 30 23.82 6.99 2.86
CA PRO A 30 24.92 7.25 3.78
C PRO A 30 25.50 8.65 3.68
N MET A 31 25.71 9.17 2.48
CA MET A 31 26.24 10.53 2.26
C MET A 31 25.31 11.60 2.83
N ILE A 32 24.02 11.44 2.66
CA ILE A 32 23.00 12.36 3.25
C ILE A 32 23.08 12.32 4.78
N VAL A 33 23.20 11.12 5.36
CA VAL A 33 23.36 10.96 6.81
C VAL A 33 24.62 11.66 7.32
N ASP A 34 25.74 11.54 6.61
CA ASP A 34 26.99 12.18 6.98
C ASP A 34 26.88 13.71 6.90
N HIS A 35 26.28 14.26 5.86
CA HIS A 35 26.04 15.69 5.74
C HIS A 35 25.06 16.25 6.81
N LEU A 36 24.07 15.47 7.21
CA LEU A 36 23.13 15.85 8.29
C LEU A 36 23.81 15.87 9.66
N LEU A 37 24.73 14.93 9.92
CA LEU A 37 25.41 14.81 11.21
C LEU A 37 26.69 15.64 11.29
N SER A 38 27.31 15.95 10.16
CA SER A 38 28.57 16.66 10.02
C SER A 38 28.58 17.54 8.76
N PRO A 39 27.76 18.59 8.70
CA PRO A 39 27.69 19.46 7.52
C PRO A 39 29.02 20.15 7.28
N SER A 40 29.43 20.25 6.00
CA SER A 40 30.73 20.79 5.59
C SER A 40 30.90 22.29 5.90
N HIS A 41 29.80 23.02 6.02
CA HIS A 41 29.78 24.43 6.36
C HIS A 41 28.69 24.72 7.37
N ASP A 42 29.06 24.79 8.64
CA ASP A 42 28.14 25.06 9.76
C ASP A 42 28.86 25.92 10.81
N PRO A 43 29.09 27.25 10.52
CA PRO A 43 29.86 28.12 11.40
C PRO A 43 29.25 28.26 12.79
N ASP A 44 27.95 28.11 12.92
CA ASP A 44 27.20 28.30 14.15
C ASP A 44 26.80 26.98 14.84
N GLY A 45 27.09 25.83 14.25
CA GLY A 45 26.69 24.49 14.75
C GLY A 45 25.17 24.21 14.69
N ARG A 46 24.39 25.10 14.07
CA ARG A 46 22.92 25.01 14.04
C ARG A 46 22.43 23.96 13.05
N LEU A 47 23.08 23.83 11.91
CA LEU A 47 22.68 22.84 10.90
C LEU A 47 22.87 21.43 11.41
N ALA A 48 23.99 21.14 12.09
CA ALA A 48 24.22 19.86 12.72
C ALA A 48 23.21 19.59 13.86
N GLU A 49 22.83 20.62 14.62
CA GLU A 49 21.80 20.50 15.67
C GLU A 49 20.42 20.21 15.07
N ASP A 50 20.00 20.97 14.06
CA ASP A 50 18.71 20.82 13.38
C ASP A 50 18.60 19.51 12.61
N GLY A 51 19.70 19.04 11.99
CA GLY A 51 19.78 17.77 11.26
C GLY A 51 19.92 16.53 12.13
N ARG A 52 20.32 16.68 13.39
CA ARG A 52 20.72 15.57 14.28
C ARG A 52 19.64 14.50 14.45
N MET A 53 18.41 14.90 14.73
CA MET A 53 17.30 13.95 14.92
C MET A 53 17.04 13.14 13.67
N VAL A 54 17.00 13.78 12.51
CA VAL A 54 16.76 13.14 11.22
C VAL A 54 17.95 12.27 10.85
N GLY A 55 19.18 12.77 11.00
CA GLY A 55 20.41 12.01 10.74
C GLY A 55 20.49 10.72 11.57
N HIS A 56 20.17 10.77 12.85
CA HIS A 56 20.14 9.56 13.70
C HIS A 56 18.99 8.61 13.31
N ALA A 57 17.82 9.13 12.93
CA ALA A 57 16.74 8.29 12.45
C ALA A 57 17.10 7.56 11.16
N LEU A 58 17.71 8.26 10.19
CA LEU A 58 18.17 7.68 8.93
C LEU A 58 19.37 6.74 9.11
N ARG A 59 20.22 6.98 10.12
CA ARG A 59 21.35 6.11 10.43
C ARG A 59 20.95 4.65 10.70
N ARG A 60 19.75 4.41 11.21
CA ARG A 60 19.23 3.06 11.38
C ARG A 60 19.10 2.31 10.03
N LEU A 61 18.84 3.04 8.95
CA LEU A 61 18.68 2.47 7.62
C LEU A 61 20.03 2.12 6.97
N VAL A 62 21.12 2.83 7.34
CA VAL A 62 22.44 2.69 6.68
C VAL A 62 23.48 1.98 7.54
N ALA A 63 23.38 2.02 8.87
CA ALA A 63 24.35 1.43 9.79
C ALA A 63 23.70 0.75 11.00
N GLY A 64 22.39 0.52 10.98
CA GLY A 64 21.63 -0.10 12.06
C GLY A 64 21.02 -1.44 11.64
N ASP A 65 19.85 -1.70 12.18
CA ASP A 65 19.08 -2.95 11.99
C ASP A 65 18.57 -3.16 10.55
N LEU A 66 18.58 -2.13 9.71
CA LEU A 66 18.19 -2.17 8.29
C LEU A 66 19.38 -1.93 7.34
N SER A 67 20.61 -2.01 7.83
CA SER A 67 21.82 -1.91 6.98
C SER A 67 21.84 -3.01 5.92
N GLY A 68 22.43 -2.72 4.76
CA GLY A 68 22.44 -3.61 3.60
C GLY A 68 21.22 -3.46 2.68
N LEU A 69 20.21 -2.66 3.06
CA LEU A 69 19.01 -2.45 2.26
C LEU A 69 18.95 -1.07 1.59
N PHE A 70 19.52 -0.05 2.24
CA PHE A 70 19.42 1.35 1.79
C PHE A 70 20.77 2.09 1.77
N ASP A 71 21.87 1.39 1.98
CA ASP A 71 23.21 1.95 2.17
C ASP A 71 24.06 1.94 0.90
N GLY A 72 23.49 1.52 -0.23
CA GLY A 72 24.16 1.48 -1.52
C GLY A 72 23.36 2.13 -2.65
N PRO A 73 23.88 2.11 -3.88
CA PRO A 73 23.14 2.48 -5.08
C PRO A 73 21.89 1.61 -5.27
N SER A 74 20.88 2.15 -5.94
CA SER A 74 19.71 1.36 -6.33
C SER A 74 20.13 0.19 -7.22
N THR A 75 19.71 -1.03 -6.87
CA THR A 75 19.97 -2.25 -7.65
C THR A 75 19.05 -2.35 -8.85
N GLU A 76 17.87 -1.74 -8.77
CA GLU A 76 16.88 -1.70 -9.83
C GLU A 76 16.42 -0.27 -10.06
N VAL A 77 16.13 0.07 -11.30
CA VAL A 77 15.59 1.37 -11.68
C VAL A 77 14.11 1.21 -11.97
N PHE A 78 13.31 2.09 -11.40
CA PHE A 78 11.89 2.17 -11.75
C PHE A 78 11.76 2.65 -13.21
N ASP A 79 11.25 1.77 -14.07
CA ASP A 79 10.98 2.08 -15.48
C ASP A 79 9.49 2.39 -15.68
N PRO A 80 9.13 3.68 -15.85
CA PRO A 80 7.74 4.08 -16.06
C PRO A 80 7.19 3.72 -17.46
N THR A 81 8.03 3.23 -18.37
CA THR A 81 7.60 2.84 -19.72
C THR A 81 7.05 1.42 -19.78
N LEU A 82 7.28 0.63 -18.74
CA LEU A 82 6.72 -0.72 -18.64
C LEU A 82 5.19 -0.68 -18.56
N PRO A 83 4.50 -1.62 -19.21
CA PRO A 83 3.04 -1.67 -19.20
C PRO A 83 2.47 -1.97 -17.79
N MET A 84 3.26 -2.58 -16.92
CA MET A 84 2.90 -2.88 -15.54
C MET A 84 4.16 -2.97 -14.68
N VAL A 85 4.12 -2.32 -13.53
CA VAL A 85 5.12 -2.46 -12.46
C VAL A 85 4.40 -2.90 -11.19
N SER A 86 4.89 -3.96 -10.57
CA SER A 86 4.34 -4.48 -9.30
C SER A 86 5.42 -4.50 -8.23
N LEU A 87 5.13 -3.93 -7.08
CA LEU A 87 5.97 -4.00 -5.89
C LEU A 87 5.39 -5.03 -4.92
N ASP A 88 6.05 -6.17 -4.81
CA ASP A 88 5.66 -7.23 -3.88
C ASP A 88 6.33 -7.03 -2.52
N LEU A 89 5.52 -6.76 -1.50
CA LEU A 89 5.95 -6.58 -0.11
C LEU A 89 5.69 -7.81 0.77
N SER A 90 5.21 -8.92 0.22
CA SER A 90 4.81 -10.11 0.99
C SER A 90 5.89 -10.65 1.90
N ARG A 91 7.17 -10.52 1.49
CA ARG A 91 8.34 -11.01 2.26
C ARG A 91 8.75 -10.12 3.43
N VAL A 92 8.23 -8.90 3.51
CA VAL A 92 8.65 -7.90 4.52
C VAL A 92 7.51 -7.42 5.41
N THR A 93 6.37 -8.07 5.33
CA THR A 93 5.13 -7.64 6.02
C THR A 93 5.23 -7.60 7.54
N GLU A 94 6.12 -8.40 8.13
CA GLU A 94 6.30 -8.45 9.59
C GLU A 94 7.08 -7.24 10.13
N ASN A 95 7.86 -6.56 9.30
CA ASN A 95 8.62 -5.39 9.70
C ASN A 95 7.92 -4.09 9.27
N SER A 96 7.12 -3.51 10.16
CA SER A 96 6.33 -2.30 9.87
C SER A 96 7.19 -1.08 9.48
N THR A 97 8.39 -0.96 10.05
CA THR A 97 9.33 0.13 9.70
C THR A 97 9.84 -0.05 8.27
N LEU A 98 10.26 -1.27 7.91
CA LEU A 98 10.75 -1.57 6.57
C LEU A 98 9.65 -1.37 5.52
N VAL A 99 8.44 -1.86 5.79
CA VAL A 99 7.28 -1.62 4.92
C VAL A 99 7.05 -0.13 4.71
N SER A 100 7.08 0.68 5.78
CA SER A 100 6.87 2.14 5.69
C SER A 100 7.94 2.82 4.85
N VAL A 101 9.20 2.45 5.00
CA VAL A 101 10.31 3.01 4.20
C VAL A 101 10.17 2.61 2.73
N LEU A 102 9.96 1.33 2.42
CA LEU A 102 9.76 0.84 1.06
C LEU A 102 8.57 1.52 0.37
N MET A 103 7.46 1.66 1.08
CA MET A 103 6.28 2.36 0.55
C MET A 103 6.53 3.85 0.32
N THR A 104 7.34 4.49 1.16
CA THR A 104 7.74 5.89 0.96
C THR A 104 8.60 6.05 -0.28
N CYS A 105 9.60 5.19 -0.46
CA CYS A 105 10.45 5.17 -1.66
C CYS A 105 9.62 4.90 -2.92
N SER A 106 8.75 3.89 -2.88
CA SER A 106 7.87 3.53 -4.00
C SER A 106 6.91 4.65 -4.37
N SER A 107 6.34 5.32 -3.36
CA SER A 107 5.48 6.49 -3.57
C SER A 107 6.24 7.64 -4.24
N ALA A 108 7.51 7.86 -3.88
CA ALA A 108 8.34 8.88 -4.52
C ALA A 108 8.67 8.52 -5.99
N TRP A 109 8.99 7.25 -6.28
CA TRP A 109 9.20 6.78 -7.65
C TRP A 109 7.93 6.91 -8.50
N MET A 110 6.80 6.45 -7.97
CA MET A 110 5.51 6.58 -8.66
C MET A 110 5.17 8.04 -8.95
N GLU A 111 5.42 8.96 -8.02
CA GLU A 111 5.10 10.36 -8.19
C GLU A 111 5.81 10.96 -9.40
N SER A 112 7.13 10.72 -9.54
CA SER A 112 7.91 11.23 -10.67
C SER A 112 7.37 10.70 -12.02
N ALA A 113 6.94 9.45 -12.06
CA ALA A 113 6.37 8.83 -13.25
C ALA A 113 4.94 9.26 -13.53
N LEU A 114 4.11 9.41 -12.49
CA LEU A 114 2.69 9.73 -12.61
C LEU A 114 2.44 11.20 -12.95
N LEU A 115 3.33 12.09 -12.56
CA LEU A 115 3.21 13.53 -12.82
C LEU A 115 3.70 13.91 -14.22
N ASP A 116 4.19 12.98 -15.04
CA ASP A 116 4.50 13.22 -16.44
C ASP A 116 3.21 13.37 -17.28
N PRO A 117 2.91 14.56 -17.82
CA PRO A 117 1.70 14.77 -18.63
C PRO A 117 1.66 13.94 -19.92
N ALA A 118 2.82 13.50 -20.43
CA ALA A 118 2.94 12.70 -21.64
C ALA A 118 2.62 11.21 -21.41
N GLY A 119 2.48 10.80 -20.15
CA GLY A 119 2.36 9.38 -19.78
C GLY A 119 1.04 8.70 -20.09
N GLY A 120 0.01 9.45 -20.60
CA GLY A 120 -1.29 8.88 -20.92
C GLY A 120 -2.10 8.44 -19.69
N GLN A 121 -3.09 7.57 -19.90
CA GLN A 121 -3.93 7.04 -18.81
C GLN A 121 -3.19 5.94 -18.06
N ARG A 122 -3.17 6.05 -16.73
CA ARG A 122 -2.48 5.12 -15.83
C ARG A 122 -3.39 4.67 -14.70
N TRP A 123 -3.12 3.47 -14.20
CA TRP A 123 -3.78 2.92 -13.02
C TRP A 123 -2.79 2.78 -11.88
N VAL A 124 -3.19 3.22 -10.69
CA VAL A 124 -2.48 2.94 -9.44
C VAL A 124 -3.39 2.08 -8.59
N ILE A 125 -2.95 0.85 -8.34
CA ILE A 125 -3.72 -0.14 -7.59
C ILE A 125 -3.02 -0.36 -6.25
N TYR A 126 -3.74 -0.09 -5.18
CA TYR A 126 -3.29 -0.29 -3.81
C TYR A 126 -4.00 -1.51 -3.24
N ASP A 127 -3.32 -2.65 -3.30
CA ASP A 127 -3.78 -3.84 -2.62
C ASP A 127 -3.45 -3.74 -1.13
N GLU A 128 -4.31 -4.26 -0.26
CA GLU A 128 -4.21 -4.06 1.19
C GLU A 128 -4.09 -2.57 1.58
N ALA A 129 -4.91 -1.73 0.96
CA ALA A 129 -4.80 -0.26 1.05
C ALA A 129 -4.81 0.27 2.51
N TRP A 130 -5.43 -0.43 3.46
CA TRP A 130 -5.44 -0.08 4.87
C TRP A 130 -4.04 0.00 5.48
N ARG A 131 -3.09 -0.81 5.00
CA ARG A 131 -1.69 -0.79 5.49
C ARG A 131 -1.01 0.54 5.20
N LEU A 132 -1.25 1.09 4.01
CA LEU A 132 -0.77 2.41 3.62
C LEU A 132 -1.46 3.51 4.40
N MET A 133 -2.77 3.39 4.54
CA MET A 133 -3.60 4.38 5.22
C MET A 133 -3.31 4.44 6.73
N SER A 134 -2.79 3.38 7.33
CA SER A 134 -2.35 3.37 8.74
C SER A 134 -1.10 4.22 8.99
N GLN A 135 -0.37 4.61 7.91
CA GLN A 135 0.82 5.45 8.01
C GLN A 135 0.47 6.91 7.69
N PRO A 136 0.57 7.84 8.67
CA PRO A 136 0.11 9.22 8.51
C PRO A 136 0.73 9.96 7.32
N ALA A 137 2.02 9.77 7.08
CA ALA A 137 2.72 10.43 5.98
C ALA A 137 2.23 9.92 4.61
N LEU A 138 2.06 8.60 4.48
CA LEU A 138 1.57 7.97 3.24
C LEU A 138 0.12 8.33 2.96
N LEU A 139 -0.74 8.35 3.97
CA LEU A 139 -2.14 8.72 3.80
C LEU A 139 -2.30 10.17 3.32
N ARG A 140 -1.53 11.12 3.89
CA ARG A 140 -1.53 12.52 3.41
C ARG A 140 -1.04 12.62 1.96
N ARG A 141 -0.02 11.85 1.59
CA ARG A 141 0.50 11.81 0.24
C ARG A 141 -0.51 11.21 -0.73
N MET A 142 -1.18 10.12 -0.34
CA MET A 142 -2.29 9.54 -1.11
C MET A 142 -3.40 10.57 -1.35
N ASP A 143 -3.84 11.31 -0.33
CA ASP A 143 -4.86 12.35 -0.49
C ASP A 143 -4.42 13.45 -1.47
N ALA A 144 -3.19 13.92 -1.35
CA ALA A 144 -2.63 14.93 -2.25
C ALA A 144 -2.61 14.44 -3.72
N HIS A 145 -2.13 13.21 -3.95
CA HIS A 145 -2.10 12.60 -5.28
C HIS A 145 -3.50 12.35 -5.83
N TRP A 146 -4.43 11.92 -4.99
CA TRP A 146 -5.80 11.65 -5.39
C TRP A 146 -6.50 12.90 -5.94
N ARG A 147 -6.26 14.05 -5.34
CA ARG A 147 -6.81 15.34 -5.80
C ARG A 147 -6.28 15.73 -7.18
N LEU A 148 -5.04 15.37 -7.49
CA LEU A 148 -4.38 15.68 -8.76
C LEU A 148 -4.58 14.59 -9.82
N ALA A 149 -5.00 13.39 -9.43
CA ALA A 149 -5.07 12.20 -10.27
C ALA A 149 -5.82 12.46 -11.60
N ARG A 150 -6.96 13.12 -11.53
CA ARG A 150 -7.75 13.43 -12.72
C ARG A 150 -7.02 14.32 -13.71
N HIS A 151 -6.23 15.28 -13.23
CA HIS A 151 -5.46 16.19 -14.09
C HIS A 151 -4.38 15.43 -14.87
N TYR A 152 -3.79 14.41 -14.26
CA TYR A 152 -2.73 13.60 -14.86
C TYR A 152 -3.22 12.30 -15.50
N GLY A 153 -4.52 12.11 -15.68
CA GLY A 153 -5.07 10.89 -16.28
C GLY A 153 -4.88 9.63 -15.43
N ILE A 154 -4.77 9.79 -14.12
CA ILE A 154 -4.54 8.69 -13.18
C ILE A 154 -5.88 8.18 -12.65
N ALA A 155 -6.10 6.87 -12.75
CA ALA A 155 -7.18 6.18 -12.05
C ALA A 155 -6.61 5.45 -10.83
N ASN A 156 -7.19 5.67 -9.65
CA ASN A 156 -6.78 5.01 -8.42
C ASN A 156 -7.78 3.92 -8.05
N MET A 157 -7.26 2.76 -7.59
CA MET A 157 -8.05 1.65 -7.07
C MET A 157 -7.54 1.27 -5.69
N LEU A 158 -8.42 1.26 -4.69
CA LEU A 158 -8.13 0.76 -3.35
C LEU A 158 -8.83 -0.58 -3.15
N ILE A 159 -8.10 -1.58 -2.68
CA ILE A 159 -8.62 -2.91 -2.40
C ILE A 159 -8.51 -3.15 -0.89
N PHE A 160 -9.63 -3.57 -0.30
CA PHE A 160 -9.77 -3.89 1.13
C PHE A 160 -10.36 -5.28 1.28
N HIS A 161 -9.83 -6.07 2.18
CA HIS A 161 -10.47 -7.32 2.58
C HIS A 161 -11.62 -7.06 3.56
N LYS A 162 -11.40 -6.15 4.52
CA LYS A 162 -12.40 -5.72 5.51
C LYS A 162 -12.32 -4.21 5.70
N LEU A 163 -13.47 -3.55 5.73
CA LEU A 163 -13.48 -2.11 6.01
C LEU A 163 -13.24 -1.80 7.50
N THR A 164 -13.42 -2.78 8.39
CA THR A 164 -13.02 -2.66 9.80
C THR A 164 -11.52 -2.47 9.97
N ASP A 165 -10.69 -2.84 8.99
CA ASP A 165 -9.25 -2.56 9.02
C ASP A 165 -8.94 -1.07 9.02
N LEU A 166 -9.88 -0.23 8.57
CA LEU A 166 -9.79 1.22 8.69
C LEU A 166 -9.90 1.72 10.14
N ASP A 167 -10.40 0.90 11.05
CA ASP A 167 -10.44 1.22 12.47
C ASP A 167 -9.02 1.35 13.04
N ASN A 168 -8.03 0.73 12.38
CA ASN A 168 -6.62 0.81 12.73
C ASN A 168 -5.93 2.08 12.19
N VAL A 169 -6.63 2.92 11.43
CA VAL A 169 -6.09 4.17 10.83
C VAL A 169 -6.10 5.35 11.83
N GLY A 170 -6.04 5.09 13.10
CA GLY A 170 -6.05 6.08 14.18
C GLY A 170 -7.33 6.06 14.99
N ASP A 171 -7.32 6.79 16.08
CA ASP A 171 -8.43 6.84 17.02
C ASP A 171 -9.72 7.37 16.38
N SER A 172 -10.85 6.94 16.91
CA SER A 172 -12.16 7.42 16.50
C SER A 172 -12.24 8.95 16.62
N GLY A 173 -12.64 9.62 15.54
CA GLY A 173 -12.69 11.09 15.49
C GLY A 173 -11.34 11.78 15.21
N SER A 174 -10.26 11.05 15.02
CA SER A 174 -8.97 11.63 14.64
C SER A 174 -9.00 12.22 13.22
N ALA A 175 -8.12 13.21 12.98
CA ALA A 175 -7.95 13.81 11.66
C ALA A 175 -7.53 12.78 10.60
N MET A 176 -6.75 11.76 11.01
CA MET A 176 -6.31 10.70 10.12
C MET A 176 -7.46 9.81 9.67
N ARG A 177 -8.33 9.43 10.60
CA ARG A 177 -9.53 8.64 10.28
C ARG A 177 -10.52 9.43 9.41
N ALA A 178 -10.68 10.73 9.66
CA ALA A 178 -11.47 11.60 8.81
C ALA A 178 -10.91 11.68 7.38
N LEU A 179 -9.58 11.75 7.23
CA LEU A 179 -8.91 11.77 5.94
C LEU A 179 -9.10 10.45 5.18
N ALA A 180 -8.93 9.31 5.86
CA ALA A 180 -9.17 7.98 5.27
C ALA A 180 -10.62 7.84 4.80
N SER A 181 -11.58 8.24 5.62
CA SER A 181 -13.01 8.25 5.27
C SER A 181 -13.31 9.16 4.09
N SER A 182 -12.62 10.31 3.98
CA SER A 182 -12.75 11.22 2.83
C SER A 182 -12.29 10.59 1.53
N LEU A 183 -11.17 9.82 1.54
CA LEU A 183 -10.72 9.09 0.35
C LEU A 183 -11.77 8.08 -0.13
N LEU A 184 -12.37 7.32 0.79
CA LEU A 184 -13.45 6.39 0.44
C LEU A 184 -14.69 7.09 -0.08
N ALA A 185 -15.05 8.22 0.53
CA ALA A 185 -16.22 9.01 0.10
C ALA A 185 -16.05 9.57 -1.32
N ASN A 186 -14.82 9.92 -1.70
CA ASN A 186 -14.48 10.47 -3.01
C ASN A 186 -14.43 9.41 -4.12
N ALA A 187 -14.49 8.11 -3.80
CA ALA A 187 -14.55 7.06 -4.81
C ALA A 187 -15.91 7.07 -5.52
N GLU A 188 -15.94 7.39 -6.81
CA GLU A 188 -17.16 7.42 -7.63
C GLU A 188 -17.69 6.01 -7.90
N THR A 189 -16.80 5.02 -7.99
CA THR A 189 -17.14 3.60 -8.22
C THR A 189 -16.77 2.81 -6.99
N ARG A 190 -17.72 2.04 -6.47
CA ARG A 190 -17.53 1.14 -5.33
C ARG A 190 -18.04 -0.23 -5.69
N ILE A 191 -17.22 -1.25 -5.46
CA ILE A 191 -17.55 -2.64 -5.73
C ILE A 191 -17.48 -3.37 -4.39
N VAL A 192 -18.60 -3.97 -3.99
CA VAL A 192 -18.71 -4.69 -2.72
C VAL A 192 -19.11 -6.12 -3.01
N TYR A 193 -18.24 -7.04 -2.66
CA TYR A 193 -18.52 -8.46 -2.73
C TYR A 193 -19.27 -8.94 -1.48
N ARG A 194 -19.59 -10.23 -1.39
CA ARG A 194 -20.27 -10.82 -0.26
C ARG A 194 -19.60 -10.41 1.06
N GLN A 195 -20.42 -10.01 2.03
CA GLN A 195 -19.98 -9.64 3.37
C GLN A 195 -20.64 -10.55 4.40
N GLU A 196 -19.89 -10.92 5.43
CA GLU A 196 -20.42 -11.63 6.57
C GLU A 196 -21.28 -10.70 7.45
N PRO A 197 -22.25 -11.25 8.20
CA PRO A 197 -23.22 -10.46 8.96
C PRO A 197 -22.60 -9.47 9.95
N ASP A 198 -21.47 -9.81 10.56
CA ASP A 198 -20.73 -8.98 11.51
C ASP A 198 -20.09 -7.73 10.87
N GLN A 199 -19.84 -7.75 9.56
CA GLN A 199 -19.19 -6.68 8.80
C GLN A 199 -20.19 -5.74 8.13
N LEU A 200 -21.47 -6.15 8.01
CA LEU A 200 -22.47 -5.40 7.25
C LEU A 200 -22.69 -3.96 7.77
N GLY A 201 -22.72 -3.78 9.07
CA GLY A 201 -22.97 -2.47 9.67
C GLY A 201 -21.87 -1.46 9.39
N SER A 202 -20.61 -1.86 9.57
CA SER A 202 -19.44 -1.03 9.30
C SER A 202 -19.31 -0.72 7.82
N THR A 203 -19.49 -1.72 6.95
CA THR A 203 -19.46 -1.56 5.49
C THR A 203 -20.55 -0.62 5.00
N ALA A 204 -21.77 -0.79 5.49
CA ALA A 204 -22.89 0.07 5.10
C ALA A 204 -22.66 1.54 5.50
N LEU A 205 -22.13 1.76 6.70
CA LEU A 205 -21.83 3.10 7.21
C LEU A 205 -20.69 3.74 6.39
N ALA A 206 -19.58 3.03 6.20
CA ALA A 206 -18.40 3.55 5.52
C ALA A 206 -18.67 3.87 4.04
N LEU A 207 -19.50 3.07 3.37
CA LEU A 207 -19.80 3.23 1.95
C LEU A 207 -21.14 3.94 1.70
N GLY A 208 -21.89 4.29 2.73
CA GLY A 208 -23.20 4.93 2.61
C GLY A 208 -24.21 4.06 1.87
N LEU A 209 -24.27 2.75 2.17
CA LEU A 209 -25.19 1.82 1.52
C LEU A 209 -26.62 1.99 2.06
N THR A 210 -27.58 1.88 1.18
CA THR A 210 -29.01 1.84 1.54
C THR A 210 -29.37 0.53 2.22
N GLY A 211 -30.48 0.50 2.97
CA GLY A 211 -30.95 -0.73 3.60
C GLY A 211 -31.26 -1.88 2.62
N THR A 212 -31.63 -1.55 1.37
CA THR A 212 -31.81 -2.55 0.31
C THR A 212 -30.48 -3.12 -0.16
N GLU A 213 -29.50 -2.28 -0.41
CA GLU A 213 -28.14 -2.69 -0.81
C GLU A 213 -27.50 -3.57 0.27
N GLN A 214 -27.61 -3.17 1.52
CA GLN A 214 -27.08 -3.93 2.66
C GLN A 214 -27.67 -5.34 2.75
N LYS A 215 -28.99 -5.51 2.50
CA LYS A 215 -29.65 -6.82 2.52
C LYS A 215 -29.20 -7.76 1.39
N LEU A 216 -28.69 -7.22 0.30
CA LEU A 216 -28.21 -8.03 -0.83
C LEU A 216 -26.86 -8.68 -0.54
N LEU A 217 -25.97 -8.02 0.22
CA LEU A 217 -24.57 -8.43 0.38
C LEU A 217 -24.37 -9.86 0.91
N PRO A 218 -25.10 -10.36 1.92
CA PRO A 218 -24.90 -11.71 2.42
C PRO A 218 -25.29 -12.80 1.41
N GLY A 219 -26.20 -12.47 0.48
CA GLY A 219 -26.72 -13.41 -0.54
C GLY A 219 -25.92 -13.44 -1.82
N LEU A 220 -24.86 -12.61 -1.98
CA LEU A 220 -24.03 -12.61 -3.17
C LEU A 220 -23.22 -13.90 -3.28
N GLY A 221 -23.23 -14.51 -4.47
CA GLY A 221 -22.44 -15.69 -4.79
C GLY A 221 -21.01 -15.34 -5.25
N THR A 222 -20.23 -16.38 -5.52
CA THR A 222 -18.88 -16.21 -6.07
C THR A 222 -18.91 -15.46 -7.40
N GLY A 223 -18.08 -14.45 -7.54
CA GLY A 223 -18.02 -13.59 -8.73
C GLY A 223 -19.18 -12.59 -8.83
N GLN A 224 -20.09 -12.55 -7.84
CA GLN A 224 -21.12 -11.52 -7.76
C GLN A 224 -20.67 -10.35 -6.90
N GLY A 225 -20.87 -9.14 -7.41
CA GLY A 225 -20.57 -7.90 -6.69
C GLY A 225 -21.69 -6.88 -6.81
N LEU A 226 -21.92 -6.13 -5.74
CA LEU A 226 -22.71 -4.91 -5.77
C LEU A 226 -21.83 -3.78 -6.31
N TRP A 227 -22.12 -3.32 -7.52
CA TRP A 227 -21.44 -2.21 -8.15
C TRP A 227 -22.26 -0.95 -7.93
N ARG A 228 -21.67 0.02 -7.29
CA ARG A 228 -22.24 1.35 -7.14
C ARG A 228 -21.42 2.34 -7.92
N ILE A 229 -22.03 2.94 -8.96
CA ILE A 229 -21.42 3.94 -9.83
C ILE A 229 -22.21 5.23 -9.66
N LYS A 230 -21.62 6.18 -8.95
CA LYS A 230 -22.28 7.42 -8.53
C LYS A 230 -23.56 7.13 -7.72
N ASP A 231 -24.72 7.40 -8.32
CA ASP A 231 -26.06 7.25 -7.75
C ASP A 231 -26.78 5.95 -8.14
N ARG A 232 -26.15 5.11 -8.98
CA ARG A 232 -26.73 3.87 -9.51
C ARG A 232 -26.06 2.66 -8.91
N SER A 233 -26.86 1.66 -8.60
CA SER A 233 -26.39 0.38 -8.05
C SER A 233 -26.87 -0.79 -8.89
N PHE A 234 -25.97 -1.76 -9.13
CA PHE A 234 -26.22 -2.95 -9.91
C PHE A 234 -25.62 -4.16 -9.21
N VAL A 235 -26.28 -5.31 -9.31
CA VAL A 235 -25.64 -6.60 -9.00
C VAL A 235 -25.03 -7.11 -10.30
N VAL A 236 -23.72 -7.28 -10.31
CA VAL A 236 -22.96 -7.71 -11.47
C VAL A 236 -22.40 -9.10 -11.23
N GLN A 237 -22.62 -10.02 -12.16
CA GLN A 237 -21.98 -11.33 -12.21
C GLN A 237 -20.74 -11.23 -13.11
N HIS A 238 -19.55 -11.41 -12.55
CA HIS A 238 -18.35 -11.56 -13.34
C HIS A 238 -18.30 -12.93 -14.02
N GLN A 239 -17.98 -12.93 -15.29
CA GLN A 239 -17.75 -14.13 -16.07
C GLN A 239 -16.36 -14.05 -16.69
N LEU A 240 -15.50 -14.97 -16.33
CA LEU A 240 -14.18 -15.10 -16.93
C LEU A 240 -14.28 -15.93 -18.21
N HIS A 241 -13.58 -15.51 -19.25
CA HIS A 241 -13.38 -16.35 -20.41
C HIS A 241 -12.50 -17.56 -20.02
N PRO A 242 -12.71 -18.76 -20.63
CA PRO A 242 -11.90 -19.94 -20.29
C PRO A 242 -10.38 -19.71 -20.38
N ALA A 243 -9.92 -18.88 -21.32
CA ALA A 243 -8.50 -18.54 -21.44
C ALA A 243 -7.96 -17.69 -20.29
N GLU A 244 -8.84 -16.89 -19.64
CA GLU A 244 -8.48 -16.04 -18.50
C GLU A 244 -8.43 -16.85 -17.20
N PHE A 245 -9.22 -17.92 -17.12
CA PHE A 245 -9.33 -18.74 -15.91
C PHE A 245 -7.98 -19.29 -15.45
N ALA A 246 -7.16 -19.78 -16.41
CA ALA A 246 -5.82 -20.29 -16.12
C ALA A 246 -4.87 -19.24 -15.52
N ALA A 247 -5.07 -17.97 -15.85
CA ALA A 247 -4.25 -16.87 -15.33
C ALA A 247 -4.74 -16.38 -13.96
N PHE A 248 -6.05 -16.40 -13.72
CA PHE A 248 -6.66 -15.81 -12.53
C PHE A 248 -7.07 -16.82 -11.45
N ASP A 249 -7.12 -18.15 -11.79
CA ASP A 249 -7.41 -19.18 -10.79
C ASP A 249 -6.20 -19.41 -9.87
N THR A 250 -6.28 -18.84 -8.67
CA THR A 250 -5.29 -19.04 -7.61
C THR A 250 -5.64 -20.19 -6.67
N THR A 251 -6.82 -20.80 -6.80
CA THR A 251 -7.33 -21.84 -5.90
C THR A 251 -6.43 -23.06 -5.88
N SER A 252 -5.94 -23.49 -7.04
CA SER A 252 -5.01 -24.60 -7.17
C SER A 252 -3.65 -24.34 -6.51
N ARG A 253 -3.17 -23.10 -6.53
CA ARG A 253 -1.92 -22.71 -5.81
C ARG A 253 -2.14 -22.71 -4.31
N MET A 254 -3.24 -22.17 -3.81
CA MET A 254 -3.57 -22.16 -2.39
C MET A 254 -3.70 -23.58 -1.82
N ILE A 255 -4.32 -24.50 -2.57
CA ILE A 255 -4.44 -25.91 -2.18
C ILE A 255 -3.06 -26.58 -2.15
N ALA A 256 -2.19 -26.31 -3.13
CA ALA A 256 -0.84 -26.88 -3.19
C ALA A 256 0.07 -26.37 -2.06
N GLU A 257 -0.09 -25.11 -1.63
CA GLU A 257 0.63 -24.57 -0.47
C GLU A 257 0.11 -25.15 0.85
N THR A 258 -1.19 -25.31 1.00
CA THR A 258 -1.80 -25.90 2.21
C THR A 258 -1.51 -27.40 2.29
N GLY A 259 -1.42 -28.12 1.19
CA GLY A 259 -1.10 -29.56 1.14
C GLY A 259 0.33 -29.92 1.48
N LYS A 260 1.25 -28.96 1.59
CA LYS A 260 2.62 -29.19 2.09
C LYS A 260 2.72 -29.30 3.61
N PHE A 261 1.65 -29.02 4.35
CA PHE A 261 1.63 -29.08 5.81
C PHE A 261 0.90 -30.29 6.41
N THR A 262 0.39 -31.21 5.60
CA THR A 262 -0.30 -32.42 6.11
C THR A 262 0.09 -33.65 5.33
N VAL A 263 1.31 -34.14 5.54
CA VAL A 263 1.65 -35.57 5.36
C VAL A 263 2.68 -35.96 6.41
N GLU A 264 2.19 -36.25 7.60
CA GLU A 264 2.80 -37.26 8.46
C GLU A 264 1.66 -37.95 9.21
N ASN A 265 1.58 -39.26 8.97
CA ASN A 265 0.81 -40.28 9.66
C ASN A 265 -0.71 -40.32 9.51
N ASP A 266 -1.18 -41.20 8.59
CA ASP A 266 -1.99 -42.34 9.02
C ASP A 266 -2.03 -43.42 7.92
N GLU A 267 -1.75 -44.65 8.33
CA GLU A 267 -1.78 -45.86 7.51
C GLU A 267 -3.18 -46.20 7.03
N PRO A 268 -3.33 -46.86 5.86
CA PRO A 268 -4.63 -47.27 5.40
C PRO A 268 -5.05 -48.60 6.01
N SER A 269 -6.05 -48.57 6.88
CA SER A 269 -6.74 -49.78 7.26
C SER A 269 -8.10 -49.95 6.53
N ALA A 270 -8.27 -51.12 6.00
CA ALA A 270 -9.51 -51.83 5.64
C ALA A 270 -10.16 -51.53 4.29
N SER A 271 -9.90 -52.46 3.40
CA SER A 271 -10.70 -52.83 2.25
C SER A 271 -12.19 -53.10 2.58
N LEU A 272 -13.09 -52.39 1.94
CA LEU A 272 -14.49 -52.77 1.82
C LEU A 272 -14.75 -53.34 0.43
N THR A 273 -14.83 -54.66 0.36
CA THR A 273 -15.39 -55.42 -0.77
C THR A 273 -16.90 -55.23 -0.84
N VAL A 274 -17.40 -54.74 -1.96
CA VAL A 274 -18.82 -54.74 -2.30
C VAL A 274 -19.15 -56.03 -3.03
N PRO A 275 -20.16 -56.80 -2.60
CA PRO A 275 -20.58 -58.00 -3.35
C PRO A 275 -21.40 -57.61 -4.57
N ALA A 276 -21.15 -58.29 -5.68
CA ALA A 276 -21.95 -58.20 -6.90
C ALA A 276 -23.32 -58.80 -6.65
N ALA A 277 -24.37 -58.03 -7.01
CA ALA A 277 -25.73 -58.55 -7.08
C ALA A 277 -25.95 -59.25 -8.43
N GLY A 278 -26.47 -60.43 -8.33
CA GLY A 278 -27.00 -61.23 -9.44
C GLY A 278 -28.36 -60.73 -9.94
#